data_fd8031085da2a740c47d45fc9e666ac2
#
_entry.id   fd8031085da2a740c47d45fc9e666ac2
#
_cell.length_a   1.000
_cell.length_b   1.000
_cell.length_c   1.000
_cell.angle_alpha   90.00
_cell.angle_beta   90.00
_cell.angle_gamma   90.00
#
_symmetry.space_group_name_H-M   'P 1'
#
loop_
_entity.id
_entity.type
_entity.pdbx_description
1 polymer ?
#
loop_
_entity_poly.entity_id
_entity_poly.type
_entity_poly.pdbx_seq_one_letter_code
_entity_poly.pdbx_strand_id
1 'polypeptide(L)'
;MRIAFDTNVLAYAEGINGAKRRDVALNLIRRLPQEAAAIPAQVLGELFHVLVRKGGKSRRDARDALLSWRDTFPIVETSPEVMLAAADLATDHQLGIWDAVILSVASQAGCRLLLSEDLQEGFTWAGVTVVNPFSSPRHALLNALLEEDTE
;
A
#
# COMPACT_ATOMS: atom_id res chain seq x y z
N MET A 1 -13.14 5.30 7.16
CA MET A 1 -12.46 5.38 5.84
C MET A 1 -11.52 4.19 5.70
N ARG A 2 -11.56 3.52 4.56
CA ARG A 2 -10.70 2.37 4.31
C ARG A 2 -9.54 2.72 3.41
N ILE A 3 -8.34 2.19 3.71
CA ILE A 3 -7.12 2.46 2.93
C ILE A 3 -6.44 1.16 2.50
N ALA A 4 -5.63 1.26 1.47
CA ALA A 4 -4.75 0.17 1.04
C ALA A 4 -3.29 0.64 1.05
N PHE A 5 -2.38 -0.30 1.26
CA PHE A 5 -0.93 -0.05 1.19
C PHE A 5 -0.36 -0.51 -0.14
N ASP A 6 0.43 0.35 -0.77
CA ASP A 6 1.34 -0.08 -1.82
C ASP A 6 2.60 -0.70 -1.19
N THR A 7 3.36 -1.43 -1.98
CA THR A 7 4.53 -2.19 -1.54
C THR A 7 5.57 -1.32 -0.83
N ASN A 8 5.85 -0.12 -1.35
CA ASN A 8 6.91 0.74 -0.80
C ASN A 8 6.67 1.12 0.66
N VAL A 9 5.41 1.33 1.06
CA VAL A 9 5.09 1.70 2.45
C VAL A 9 5.49 0.57 3.41
N LEU A 10 5.15 -0.68 3.08
CA LEU A 10 5.52 -1.84 3.90
C LEU A 10 7.03 -2.11 3.84
N ALA A 11 7.64 -1.95 2.66
CA ALA A 11 9.08 -2.12 2.50
C ALA A 11 9.86 -1.12 3.37
N TYR A 12 9.41 0.14 3.42
CA TYR A 12 10.06 1.14 4.26
C TYR A 12 9.87 0.83 5.74
N ALA A 13 8.71 0.33 6.14
CA ALA A 13 8.47 -0.13 7.51
C ALA A 13 9.43 -1.24 7.92
N GLU A 14 9.86 -2.07 6.97
CA GLU A 14 10.85 -3.15 7.17
C GLU A 14 12.30 -2.65 7.11
N GLY A 15 12.53 -1.36 6.90
CA GLY A 15 13.86 -0.75 6.91
C GLY A 15 14.49 -0.49 5.55
N ILE A 16 13.81 -0.81 4.44
CA ILE A 16 14.30 -0.49 3.10
C ILE A 16 14.42 1.03 2.97
N ASN A 17 15.49 1.52 2.37
CA ASN A 17 15.80 2.94 2.15
C ASN A 17 16.03 3.77 3.41
N GLY A 18 16.33 3.12 4.55
CA GLY A 18 16.87 3.80 5.71
C GLY A 18 15.88 4.13 6.82
N ALA A 19 16.43 4.65 7.91
CA ALA A 19 15.70 4.85 9.16
C ALA A 19 14.63 5.94 9.07
N LYS A 20 14.85 6.98 8.29
CA LYS A 20 13.90 8.12 8.19
C LYS A 20 12.55 7.67 7.62
N ARG A 21 12.56 6.95 6.49
CA ARG A 21 11.35 6.42 5.89
C ARG A 21 10.72 5.32 6.74
N ARG A 22 11.55 4.48 7.35
CA ARG A 22 11.08 3.45 8.28
C ARG A 22 10.27 4.07 9.42
N ASP A 23 10.79 5.12 10.05
CA ASP A 23 10.14 5.73 11.20
C ASP A 23 8.81 6.38 10.81
N VAL A 24 8.75 7.03 9.65
CA VAL A 24 7.49 7.59 9.12
C VAL A 24 6.47 6.49 8.87
N ALA A 25 6.88 5.41 8.19
CA ALA A 25 5.99 4.29 7.87
C ALA A 25 5.47 3.61 9.13
N LEU A 26 6.35 3.32 10.10
CA LEU A 26 5.95 2.67 11.36
C LEU A 26 5.02 3.56 12.18
N ASN A 27 5.30 4.85 12.26
CA ASN A 27 4.42 5.80 12.96
C ASN A 27 3.02 5.79 12.36
N LEU A 28 2.94 5.88 11.03
CA LEU A 28 1.68 5.84 10.31
C LEU A 28 0.91 4.54 10.59
N ILE A 29 1.57 3.40 10.45
CA ILE A 29 0.95 2.08 10.61
C ILE A 29 0.41 1.89 12.03
N ARG A 30 1.15 2.35 13.04
CA ARG A 30 0.71 2.25 14.44
C ARG A 30 -0.53 3.09 14.73
N ARG A 31 -0.74 4.16 13.98
CA ARG A 31 -1.89 5.07 14.15
C ARG A 31 -3.14 4.61 13.42
N LEU A 32 -3.02 3.62 12.54
CA LEU A 32 -4.15 3.14 11.75
C LEU A 32 -4.86 1.99 12.47
N PRO A 33 -6.21 2.03 12.54
CA PRO A 33 -6.96 0.86 13.02
C PRO A 33 -6.74 -0.32 12.09
N GLN A 34 -6.63 -1.53 12.65
CA GLN A 34 -6.40 -2.74 11.85
C GLN A 34 -7.48 -2.97 10.80
N GLU A 35 -8.73 -2.68 11.14
CA GLU A 35 -9.87 -2.86 10.24
C GLU A 35 -9.98 -1.78 9.16
N ALA A 36 -9.26 -0.66 9.31
CA ALA A 36 -9.27 0.43 8.34
C ALA A 36 -8.30 0.23 7.18
N ALA A 37 -7.34 -0.68 7.32
CA ALA A 37 -6.28 -0.88 6.35
C ALA A 37 -6.36 -2.27 5.73
N ALA A 38 -5.95 -2.39 4.46
CA ALA A 38 -5.92 -3.64 3.72
C ALA A 38 -4.64 -3.73 2.90
N ILE A 39 -4.16 -4.96 2.69
CA ILE A 39 -2.98 -5.23 1.87
C ILE A 39 -3.44 -6.00 0.64
N PRO A 40 -3.28 -5.45 -0.58
CA PRO A 40 -3.49 -6.24 -1.80
C PRO A 40 -2.56 -7.47 -1.82
N ALA A 41 -3.08 -8.62 -2.20
CA ALA A 41 -2.30 -9.87 -2.21
C ALA A 41 -1.01 -9.74 -3.03
N GLN A 42 -1.04 -9.01 -4.14
CA GLN A 42 0.14 -8.77 -4.97
C GLN A 42 1.26 -8.06 -4.20
N VAL A 43 0.91 -7.15 -3.28
CA VAL A 43 1.88 -6.43 -2.47
C VAL A 43 2.74 -7.40 -1.66
N LEU A 44 2.17 -8.51 -1.20
CA LEU A 44 2.96 -9.52 -0.48
C LEU A 44 4.07 -10.11 -1.36
N GLY A 45 3.76 -10.44 -2.60
CA GLY A 45 4.77 -10.97 -3.54
C GLY A 45 5.86 -9.95 -3.87
N GLU A 46 5.46 -8.71 -4.12
CA GLU A 46 6.41 -7.63 -4.39
C GLU A 46 7.29 -7.35 -3.17
N LEU A 47 6.70 -7.35 -1.97
CA LEU A 47 7.43 -7.15 -0.72
C LEU A 47 8.46 -8.25 -0.51
N PHE A 48 8.09 -9.52 -0.72
CA PHE A 48 9.04 -10.64 -0.66
C PHE A 48 10.24 -10.39 -1.57
N HIS A 49 9.98 -10.03 -2.82
CA HIS A 49 11.04 -9.76 -3.80
C HIS A 49 11.97 -8.63 -3.33
N VAL A 50 11.42 -7.52 -2.85
CA VAL A 50 12.19 -6.36 -2.38
C VAL A 50 13.02 -6.71 -1.15
N LEU A 51 12.45 -7.43 -0.18
CA LEU A 51 13.15 -7.81 1.04
C LEU A 51 14.36 -8.71 0.76
N VAL A 52 14.23 -9.62 -0.18
CA VAL A 52 15.34 -10.50 -0.57
C VAL A 52 16.37 -9.74 -1.41
N ARG A 53 15.93 -9.00 -2.42
CA ARG A 53 16.82 -8.35 -3.40
C ARG A 53 17.51 -7.10 -2.85
N LYS A 54 16.76 -6.19 -2.23
CA LYS A 54 17.30 -4.93 -1.70
C LYS A 54 17.63 -5.03 -0.22
N GLY A 55 16.82 -5.75 0.55
CA GLY A 55 16.99 -5.87 1.99
C GLY A 55 18.03 -6.89 2.42
N GLY A 56 18.49 -7.73 1.51
CA GLY A 56 19.46 -8.77 1.84
C GLY A 56 18.94 -9.83 2.80
N LYS A 57 17.62 -9.92 2.96
CA LYS A 57 17.02 -10.91 3.87
C LYS A 57 17.05 -12.29 3.22
N SER A 58 17.16 -13.33 4.07
CA SER A 58 16.94 -14.71 3.63
C SER A 58 15.48 -14.87 3.16
N ARG A 59 15.24 -15.87 2.31
CA ARG A 59 13.87 -16.19 1.88
C ARG A 59 12.99 -16.54 3.07
N ARG A 60 13.53 -17.23 4.07
CA ARG A 60 12.80 -17.56 5.30
C ARG A 60 12.39 -16.31 6.06
N ASP A 61 13.30 -15.38 6.27
CA ASP A 61 13.01 -14.14 6.99
C ASP A 61 12.00 -13.27 6.22
N ALA A 62 12.13 -13.20 4.89
CA ALA A 62 11.16 -12.48 4.06
C ALA A 62 9.76 -13.13 4.17
N ARG A 63 9.67 -14.46 4.12
CA ARG A 63 8.40 -15.16 4.31
C ARG A 63 7.80 -14.86 5.69
N ASP A 64 8.62 -14.89 6.73
CA ASP A 64 8.16 -14.61 8.09
C ASP A 64 7.62 -13.18 8.21
N ALA A 65 8.23 -12.21 7.52
CA ALA A 65 7.71 -10.85 7.44
C ALA A 65 6.32 -10.80 6.81
N LEU A 66 6.10 -11.53 5.70
CA LEU A 66 4.78 -11.60 5.07
C LEU A 66 3.72 -12.17 6.00
N LEU A 67 4.06 -13.22 6.75
CA LEU A 67 3.14 -13.83 7.70
C LEU A 67 2.76 -12.83 8.80
N SER A 68 3.72 -12.04 9.26
CA SER A 68 3.49 -11.00 10.26
C SER A 68 2.53 -9.91 9.74
N TRP A 69 2.69 -9.47 8.49
CA TRP A 69 1.78 -8.51 7.87
C TRP A 69 0.38 -9.07 7.71
N ARG A 70 0.25 -10.34 7.28
CA ARG A 70 -1.04 -11.02 7.18
C ARG A 70 -1.76 -11.06 8.53
N ASP A 71 -1.02 -11.26 9.62
CA ASP A 71 -1.60 -11.31 10.96
C ASP A 71 -2.02 -9.92 11.45
N THR A 72 -1.47 -8.87 10.86
CA THR A 72 -1.75 -7.48 11.28
C THR A 72 -2.92 -6.87 10.51
N PHE A 73 -3.00 -7.08 9.19
CA PHE A 73 -4.02 -6.48 8.33
C PHE A 73 -4.65 -7.50 7.41
N PRO A 74 -5.93 -7.31 7.04
CA PRO A 74 -6.58 -8.19 6.07
C PRO A 74 -5.89 -8.11 4.70
N ILE A 75 -5.79 -9.25 4.03
CA ILE A 75 -5.25 -9.37 2.69
C ILE A 75 -6.42 -9.43 1.71
N VAL A 76 -6.36 -8.63 0.65
CA VAL A 76 -7.40 -8.58 -0.38
C VAL A 76 -6.91 -9.28 -1.63
N GLU A 77 -7.70 -10.23 -2.12
CA GLU A 77 -7.35 -11.04 -3.29
C GLU A 77 -7.43 -10.26 -4.61
N THR A 78 -6.69 -10.75 -5.61
CA THR A 78 -6.76 -10.26 -6.99
C THR A 78 -7.60 -11.23 -7.80
N SER A 79 -8.81 -10.81 -8.17
CA SER A 79 -9.73 -11.62 -8.99
C SER A 79 -9.46 -11.44 -10.49
N PRO A 80 -9.99 -12.33 -11.35
CA PRO A 80 -9.93 -12.14 -12.80
C PRO A 80 -10.55 -10.80 -13.24
N GLU A 81 -11.67 -10.39 -12.66
CA GLU A 81 -12.32 -9.12 -12.98
C GLU A 81 -11.41 -7.93 -12.64
N VAL A 82 -10.71 -7.99 -11.52
CA VAL A 82 -9.75 -6.97 -11.13
C VAL A 82 -8.61 -6.88 -12.14
N MET A 83 -8.09 -8.03 -12.60
CA MET A 83 -7.03 -8.04 -13.63
C MET A 83 -7.47 -7.38 -14.92
N LEU A 84 -8.70 -7.66 -15.37
CA LEU A 84 -9.24 -7.04 -16.59
C LEU A 84 -9.46 -5.54 -16.41
N ALA A 85 -10.00 -5.11 -15.27
CA ALA A 85 -10.14 -3.69 -14.95
C ALA A 85 -8.78 -2.99 -14.90
N ALA A 86 -7.76 -3.67 -14.37
CA ALA A 86 -6.40 -3.14 -14.34
C ALA A 86 -5.82 -2.96 -15.74
N ALA A 87 -6.10 -3.88 -16.65
CA ALA A 87 -5.65 -3.76 -18.04
C ALA A 87 -6.28 -2.53 -18.72
N ASP A 88 -7.57 -2.27 -18.48
CA ASP A 88 -8.25 -1.08 -19.00
C ASP A 88 -7.63 0.19 -18.39
N LEU A 89 -7.42 0.22 -17.09
CA LEU A 89 -6.81 1.36 -16.40
C LEU A 89 -5.40 1.63 -16.92
N ALA A 90 -4.59 0.60 -17.07
CA ALA A 90 -3.23 0.71 -17.58
C ALA A 90 -3.20 1.28 -19.01
N THR A 91 -4.15 0.85 -19.85
CA THR A 91 -4.29 1.31 -21.23
C THR A 91 -4.73 2.77 -21.30
N ASP A 92 -5.76 3.12 -20.53
CA ASP A 92 -6.38 4.45 -20.61
C ASP A 92 -5.52 5.54 -19.96
N HIS A 93 -4.74 5.19 -18.93
CA HIS A 93 -3.95 6.16 -18.15
C HIS A 93 -2.44 5.94 -18.23
N GLN A 94 -1.98 5.03 -19.07
CA GLN A 94 -0.55 4.72 -19.27
C GLN A 94 0.17 4.37 -17.97
N LEU A 95 -0.51 3.63 -17.09
CA LEU A 95 0.10 3.09 -15.86
C LEU A 95 0.72 1.73 -16.15
N GLY A 96 1.75 1.36 -15.37
CA GLY A 96 2.24 -0.01 -15.36
C GLY A 96 1.13 -0.96 -14.91
N ILE A 97 1.09 -2.15 -15.52
CA ILE A 97 0.01 -3.11 -15.22
C ILE A 97 -0.06 -3.47 -13.73
N TRP A 98 1.09 -3.64 -13.07
CA TRP A 98 1.10 -4.05 -11.67
C TRP A 98 0.63 -2.94 -10.74
N ASP A 99 0.96 -1.68 -11.04
CA ASP A 99 0.41 -0.52 -10.31
C ASP A 99 -1.09 -0.41 -10.50
N ALA A 100 -1.56 -0.65 -11.74
CA ALA A 100 -2.98 -0.66 -12.05
C ALA A 100 -3.73 -1.77 -11.31
N VAL A 101 -3.10 -2.94 -11.12
CA VAL A 101 -3.68 -4.04 -10.33
C VAL A 101 -3.88 -3.60 -8.88
N ILE A 102 -2.89 -2.97 -8.27
CA ILE A 102 -2.99 -2.52 -6.88
C ILE A 102 -4.11 -1.49 -6.71
N LEU A 103 -4.21 -0.52 -7.64
CA LEU A 103 -5.31 0.45 -7.64
C LEU A 103 -6.68 -0.21 -7.82
N SER A 104 -6.78 -1.19 -8.72
CA SER A 104 -8.02 -1.89 -8.98
C SER A 104 -8.47 -2.72 -7.78
N VAL A 105 -7.52 -3.39 -7.11
CA VAL A 105 -7.80 -4.13 -5.87
C VAL A 105 -8.30 -3.18 -4.78
N ALA A 106 -7.64 -2.03 -4.61
CA ALA A 106 -8.04 -1.04 -3.62
C ALA A 106 -9.47 -0.54 -3.87
N SER A 107 -9.80 -0.25 -5.13
CA SER A 107 -11.14 0.18 -5.52
C SER A 107 -12.18 -0.90 -5.23
N GLN A 108 -11.91 -2.14 -5.63
CA GLN A 108 -12.82 -3.27 -5.42
C GLN A 108 -13.06 -3.54 -3.93
N ALA A 109 -12.05 -3.32 -3.10
CA ALA A 109 -12.13 -3.51 -1.65
C ALA A 109 -12.82 -2.35 -0.93
N GLY A 110 -13.27 -1.33 -1.66
CA GLY A 110 -13.92 -0.18 -1.05
C GLY A 110 -12.96 0.79 -0.37
N CYS A 111 -11.68 0.74 -0.71
CA CYS A 111 -10.71 1.67 -0.17
C CYS A 111 -10.87 3.05 -0.80
N ARG A 112 -10.73 4.09 0.01
CA ARG A 112 -10.77 5.47 -0.46
C ARG A 112 -9.37 6.02 -0.76
N LEU A 113 -8.35 5.52 -0.06
CA LEU A 113 -6.96 5.95 -0.25
C LEU A 113 -6.09 4.74 -0.60
N LEU A 114 -5.12 4.97 -1.49
CA LEU A 114 -3.98 4.09 -1.68
C LEU A 114 -2.73 4.84 -1.24
N LEU A 115 -2.06 4.34 -0.21
CA LEU A 115 -0.82 4.95 0.28
C LEU A 115 0.35 4.45 -0.55
N SER A 116 0.98 5.36 -1.29
CA SER A 116 2.08 5.04 -2.21
C SER A 116 3.00 6.24 -2.40
N GLU A 117 4.31 5.99 -2.44
CA GLU A 117 5.30 7.00 -2.84
C GLU A 117 5.54 6.99 -4.36
N ASP A 118 5.32 5.84 -5.02
CA ASP A 118 5.70 5.65 -6.43
C ASP A 118 4.69 6.19 -7.43
N LEU A 119 3.41 6.21 -7.06
CA LEU A 119 2.35 6.71 -7.92
C LEU A 119 2.15 8.21 -7.71
N GLN A 120 1.57 8.88 -8.70
CA GLN A 120 1.34 10.33 -8.63
C GLN A 120 0.34 10.69 -7.54
N GLU A 121 0.77 11.47 -6.56
CA GLU A 121 -0.10 11.94 -5.48
C GLU A 121 -1.25 12.76 -6.05
N GLY A 122 -2.44 12.51 -5.54
CA GLY A 122 -3.67 13.17 -5.97
C GLY A 122 -4.37 12.47 -7.12
N PHE A 123 -3.73 11.50 -7.78
CA PHE A 123 -4.40 10.73 -8.83
C PHE A 123 -5.61 10.01 -8.23
N THR A 124 -6.79 10.22 -8.84
CA THR A 124 -8.03 9.62 -8.37
C THR A 124 -8.65 8.78 -9.48
N TRP A 125 -9.01 7.54 -9.13
CA TRP A 125 -9.66 6.62 -10.06
C TRP A 125 -10.62 5.71 -9.30
N ALA A 126 -11.84 5.58 -9.80
CA ALA A 126 -12.86 4.68 -9.26
C ALA A 126 -13.03 4.78 -7.73
N GLY A 127 -13.00 6.01 -7.20
CA GLY A 127 -13.18 6.29 -5.79
C GLY A 127 -11.92 6.20 -4.94
N VAL A 128 -10.78 5.83 -5.53
CA VAL A 128 -9.49 5.73 -4.83
C VAL A 128 -8.62 6.92 -5.16
N THR A 129 -8.08 7.59 -4.16
CA THR A 129 -7.09 8.66 -4.31
C THR A 129 -5.73 8.18 -3.83
N VAL A 130 -4.71 8.38 -4.66
CA VAL A 130 -3.32 8.09 -4.29
C VAL A 130 -2.80 9.20 -3.37
N VAL A 131 -2.24 8.79 -2.23
CA VAL A 131 -1.67 9.72 -1.25
C VAL A 131 -0.26 9.25 -0.90
N ASN A 132 0.72 10.16 -0.97
CA ASN A 132 2.09 9.87 -0.56
C ASN A 132 2.26 10.21 0.93
N PRO A 133 2.40 9.20 1.82
CA PRO A 133 2.53 9.46 3.25
C PRO A 133 3.88 10.08 3.64
N PHE A 134 4.83 10.13 2.71
CA PHE A 134 6.18 10.67 2.93
C PHE A 134 6.33 12.10 2.43
N SER A 135 5.30 12.65 1.77
CA SER A 135 5.34 14.04 1.30
C SER A 135 5.17 15.03 2.45
N SER A 136 5.71 16.25 2.27
CA SER A 136 5.59 17.33 3.24
C SER A 136 5.14 18.60 2.48
N PRO A 137 3.99 19.19 2.84
CA PRO A 137 3.07 18.78 3.90
C PRO A 137 2.31 17.50 3.54
N ARG A 138 1.82 16.82 4.58
CA ARG A 138 1.02 15.60 4.40
C ARG A 138 -0.33 15.93 3.75
N HIS A 139 -0.80 15.04 2.87
CA HIS A 139 -2.10 15.22 2.20
C HIS A 139 -3.25 15.36 3.20
N ALA A 140 -4.20 16.25 2.90
CA ALA A 140 -5.31 16.57 3.79
C ALA A 140 -6.18 15.35 4.13
N LEU A 141 -6.42 14.45 3.15
CA LEU A 141 -7.23 13.26 3.40
C LEU A 141 -6.55 12.30 4.39
N LEU A 142 -5.22 12.19 4.33
CA LEU A 142 -4.48 11.37 5.28
C LEU A 142 -4.50 11.99 6.68
N ASN A 143 -4.32 13.31 6.78
CA ASN A 143 -4.43 14.01 8.06
C ASN A 143 -5.81 13.80 8.69
N ALA A 144 -6.88 13.90 7.90
CA ALA A 144 -8.24 13.69 8.39
C ALA A 144 -8.42 12.28 8.95
N LEU A 145 -7.91 11.26 8.25
CA LEU A 145 -7.96 9.88 8.71
C LEU A 145 -7.24 9.70 10.05
N LEU A 146 -6.05 10.27 10.19
CA LEU A 146 -5.23 10.13 11.39
C LEU A 146 -5.80 10.92 12.57
N GLU A 147 -6.53 11.99 12.33
CA GLU A 147 -7.20 12.79 13.37
C GLU A 147 -8.44 12.10 13.92
N GLU A 148 -9.16 11.34 13.10
CA GLU A 148 -10.35 10.58 13.53
C GLU A 148 -10.02 9.56 14.62
N ASP A 149 -8.79 9.08 14.68
CA ASP A 149 -8.34 8.07 15.64
C ASP A 149 -7.89 8.63 16.99
N THR A 150 -7.83 9.95 17.13
CA THR A 150 -7.41 10.59 18.39
C THR A 150 -8.58 10.94 19.31
N GLU A 151 -9.78 10.67 18.86
CA GLU A 151 -11.00 10.79 19.67
C GLU A 151 -11.42 9.42 20.22
#